data_ff97b7fab623f198e74a5bd86d977046
#
_entry.id   ff97b7fab623f198e74a5bd86d977046
#
_cell.length_a   1.000
_cell.length_b   1.000
_cell.length_c   1.000
_cell.angle_alpha   90.00
_cell.angle_beta   90.00
_cell.angle_gamma   90.00
#
_symmetry.space_group_name_H-M   'P 1'
#
loop_
_entity.id
_entity.type
_entity.pdbx_description
1 polymer ?
#
loop_
_entity_poly.entity_id
_entity_poly.type
_entity_poly.pdbx_seq_one_letter_code
_entity_poly.pdbx_strand_id
1 'polypeptide(L)'
;MKKVYPDARAALAGLLKDGMLIMAGGFGLCGIPEQLILAIRDAGVKNLTVVSNNCGIDGVGLGLLLDTKQIKKMISSYVGENKTFAQQYLAGELEIEFNPQGTLAERIRAGGAGIPAFFTRTGAGTQIAEGKEQRKIDGGLYVMERGLVADLSIVHAWMGDTEGNLVYRKTARNFNPMMATAGKVTVAEIEHLVQPGDINPDHIITPGVYVKRLVHVPNAVKHIEQRTVRKRTAAPAGTGEEV
;
A
#
# COMPACT_ATOMS: atom_id res chain seq x y z
N MET A 1 15.59 -14.90 -13.20
CA MET A 1 15.33 -13.57 -13.86
C MET A 1 15.83 -12.51 -12.90
N LYS A 2 16.63 -11.52 -13.35
CA LYS A 2 17.17 -10.48 -12.47
C LYS A 2 16.02 -9.58 -11.98
N LYS A 3 15.79 -9.51 -10.67
CA LYS A 3 14.70 -8.68 -10.08
C LYS A 3 15.18 -7.35 -9.52
N VAL A 4 16.45 -7.20 -9.18
CA VAL A 4 17.03 -5.99 -8.59
C VAL A 4 17.34 -4.97 -9.67
N TYR A 5 16.79 -3.78 -9.53
CA TYR A 5 16.95 -2.63 -10.40
C TYR A 5 17.77 -1.53 -9.71
N PRO A 6 18.49 -0.70 -10.47
CA PRO A 6 19.38 0.31 -9.89
C PRO A 6 18.64 1.41 -9.12
N ASP A 7 17.43 1.75 -9.53
CA ASP A 7 16.60 2.80 -8.94
C ASP A 7 15.10 2.59 -9.24
N ALA A 8 14.26 3.42 -8.63
CA ALA A 8 12.82 3.36 -8.76
C ALA A 8 12.33 3.63 -10.20
N ARG A 9 12.98 4.55 -10.92
CA ARG A 9 12.66 4.88 -12.32
C ARG A 9 12.90 3.68 -13.22
N ALA A 10 14.04 3.04 -13.09
CA ALA A 10 14.38 1.82 -13.84
C ALA A 10 13.43 0.66 -13.48
N ALA A 11 13.06 0.52 -12.20
CA ALA A 11 12.13 -0.50 -11.76
C ALA A 11 10.71 -0.30 -12.28
N LEU A 12 10.29 0.92 -12.58
CA LEU A 12 8.98 1.24 -13.13
C LEU A 12 8.96 1.37 -14.66
N ALA A 13 10.12 1.35 -15.31
CA ALA A 13 10.22 1.48 -16.76
C ALA A 13 9.37 0.43 -17.49
N GLY A 14 8.54 0.91 -18.43
CA GLY A 14 7.64 0.08 -19.24
C GLY A 14 6.41 -0.47 -18.51
N LEU A 15 6.17 -0.09 -17.24
CA LEU A 15 4.99 -0.50 -16.48
C LEU A 15 3.91 0.59 -16.42
N LEU A 16 4.33 1.85 -16.37
CA LEU A 16 3.43 2.98 -16.14
C LEU A 16 2.67 3.36 -17.40
N LYS A 17 1.37 3.62 -17.25
CA LYS A 17 0.47 4.13 -18.29
C LYS A 17 -0.69 4.88 -17.65
N ASP A 18 -1.29 5.80 -18.42
CA ASP A 18 -2.47 6.53 -18.00
C ASP A 18 -3.66 5.58 -17.72
N GLY A 19 -4.49 5.97 -16.74
CA GLY A 19 -5.71 5.26 -16.40
C GLY A 19 -5.51 3.96 -15.62
N MET A 20 -4.28 3.58 -15.27
CA MET A 20 -4.03 2.32 -14.57
C MET A 20 -4.49 2.36 -13.12
N LEU A 21 -4.74 1.19 -12.56
CA LEU A 21 -5.01 1.00 -11.14
C LEU A 21 -3.71 0.63 -10.41
N ILE A 22 -3.34 1.42 -9.41
CA ILE A 22 -2.15 1.23 -8.57
C ILE A 22 -2.57 0.97 -7.13
N MET A 23 -2.02 -0.06 -6.50
CA MET A 23 -2.05 -0.25 -5.05
C MET A 23 -0.76 0.28 -4.44
N ALA A 24 -0.87 1.17 -3.46
CA ALA A 24 0.26 1.71 -2.72
C ALA A 24 0.21 1.27 -1.26
N GLY A 25 1.20 0.48 -0.85
CA GLY A 25 1.36 0.02 0.53
C GLY A 25 1.59 1.17 1.50
N GLY A 26 1.53 0.86 2.78
CA GLY A 26 1.65 1.84 3.85
C GLY A 26 0.35 2.07 4.61
N PHE A 27 0.47 2.84 5.70
CA PHE A 27 -0.64 3.33 6.52
C PHE A 27 -0.28 4.73 6.98
N GLY A 28 -1.00 5.74 6.52
CA GLY A 28 -0.52 7.11 6.59
C GLY A 28 0.82 7.21 5.86
N LEU A 29 1.82 7.77 6.51
CA LEU A 29 3.19 7.82 5.99
C LEU A 29 4.05 6.63 6.46
N CYS A 30 3.53 5.77 7.34
CA CYS A 30 4.29 4.64 7.86
C CYS A 30 4.40 3.51 6.83
N GLY A 31 5.61 3.17 6.40
CA GLY A 31 5.87 2.07 5.46
C GLY A 31 5.40 2.35 4.03
N ILE A 32 5.36 3.62 3.61
CA ILE A 32 5.07 3.99 2.24
C ILE A 32 6.28 3.74 1.33
N PRO A 33 6.07 3.32 0.07
CA PRO A 33 7.13 3.16 -0.94
C PRO A 33 7.47 4.51 -1.57
N GLU A 34 8.18 5.39 -0.85
CA GLU A 34 8.35 6.79 -1.18
C GLU A 34 9.09 7.01 -2.50
N GLN A 35 10.17 6.26 -2.76
CA GLN A 35 10.95 6.41 -3.98
C GLN A 35 10.16 5.97 -5.22
N LEU A 36 9.32 4.94 -5.07
CA LEU A 36 8.41 4.51 -6.14
C LEU A 36 7.31 5.55 -6.39
N ILE A 37 6.77 6.18 -5.33
CA ILE A 37 5.79 7.28 -5.46
C ILE A 37 6.43 8.48 -6.19
N LEU A 38 7.64 8.88 -5.82
CA LEU A 38 8.38 9.96 -6.49
C LEU A 38 8.60 9.64 -7.97
N ALA A 39 8.99 8.41 -8.30
CA ALA A 39 9.20 8.00 -9.68
C ALA A 39 7.90 7.99 -10.50
N ILE A 40 6.75 7.65 -9.91
CA ILE A 40 5.43 7.76 -10.54
C ILE A 40 5.06 9.23 -10.79
N ARG A 41 5.31 10.10 -9.80
CA ARG A 41 5.13 11.54 -9.96
C ARG A 41 5.92 12.06 -11.16
N ASP A 42 7.20 11.74 -11.21
CA ASP A 42 8.13 12.26 -12.23
C ASP A 42 7.85 11.67 -13.63
N ALA A 43 7.24 10.48 -13.70
CA ALA A 43 6.78 9.89 -14.95
C ALA A 43 5.58 10.63 -15.57
N GLY A 44 4.84 11.40 -14.76
CA GLY A 44 3.75 12.27 -15.22
C GLY A 44 2.51 11.55 -15.74
N VAL A 45 2.36 10.24 -15.54
CA VAL A 45 1.16 9.48 -15.92
C VAL A 45 -0.08 10.03 -15.24
N LYS A 46 -1.22 10.02 -15.92
CA LYS A 46 -2.46 10.68 -15.51
C LYS A 46 -3.63 9.71 -15.36
N ASN A 47 -4.72 10.23 -14.79
CA ASN A 47 -5.99 9.52 -14.62
C ASN A 47 -5.86 8.23 -13.80
N LEU A 48 -4.94 8.21 -12.83
CA LEU A 48 -4.69 7.03 -12.01
C LEU A 48 -5.88 6.75 -11.07
N THR A 49 -6.22 5.48 -10.91
CA THR A 49 -7.00 5.01 -9.77
C THR A 49 -6.02 4.45 -8.73
N VAL A 50 -6.03 5.00 -7.52
CA VAL A 50 -5.10 4.57 -6.47
C VAL A 50 -5.87 3.94 -5.31
N VAL A 51 -5.43 2.75 -4.90
CA VAL A 51 -5.91 2.03 -3.72
C VAL A 51 -4.86 2.19 -2.63
N SER A 52 -5.23 2.80 -1.52
CA SER A 52 -4.40 2.91 -0.32
C SER A 52 -5.25 3.19 0.91
N ASN A 53 -4.70 3.01 2.10
CA ASN A 53 -5.38 3.33 3.36
C ASN A 53 -5.85 4.80 3.38
N ASN A 54 -4.95 5.72 3.01
CA ASN A 54 -5.22 7.14 2.82
C ASN A 54 -4.42 7.69 1.63
N CYS A 55 -4.39 9.01 1.44
CA CYS A 55 -3.64 9.65 0.36
C CYS A 55 -2.47 10.53 0.88
N GLY A 56 -1.77 10.07 1.92
CA GLY A 56 -0.68 10.84 2.52
C GLY A 56 -1.17 12.15 3.14
N ILE A 57 -0.27 13.12 3.19
CA ILE A 57 -0.55 14.50 3.61
C ILE A 57 -0.11 15.46 2.50
N ASP A 58 -0.43 16.75 2.65
CA ASP A 58 0.01 17.77 1.68
C ASP A 58 1.53 17.70 1.44
N GLY A 59 1.95 17.53 0.19
CA GLY A 59 3.34 17.50 -0.24
C GLY A 59 4.16 16.26 0.16
N VAL A 60 3.56 15.21 0.74
CA VAL A 60 4.28 13.99 1.15
C VAL A 60 3.48 12.72 0.82
N GLY A 61 4.19 11.67 0.44
CA GLY A 61 3.59 10.39 0.08
C GLY A 61 2.70 10.53 -1.15
N LEU A 62 1.53 9.88 -1.15
CA LEU A 62 0.58 9.99 -2.26
C LEU A 62 0.03 11.41 -2.47
N GLY A 63 0.13 12.31 -1.48
CA GLY A 63 -0.21 13.73 -1.63
C GLY A 63 0.54 14.38 -2.80
N LEU A 64 1.78 13.98 -3.07
CA LEU A 64 2.55 14.45 -4.22
C LEU A 64 1.86 14.18 -5.57
N LEU A 65 1.13 13.08 -5.68
CA LEU A 65 0.38 12.73 -6.90
C LEU A 65 -0.94 13.50 -7.02
N LEU A 66 -1.49 13.99 -5.89
CA LEU A 66 -2.61 14.94 -5.89
C LEU A 66 -2.14 16.33 -6.34
N ASP A 67 -1.02 16.81 -5.82
CA ASP A 67 -0.44 18.12 -6.18
C ASP A 67 -0.22 18.23 -7.70
N THR A 68 0.16 17.14 -8.35
CA THR A 68 0.36 17.06 -9.81
C THR A 68 -0.88 16.65 -10.59
N LYS A 69 -2.04 16.48 -9.93
CA LYS A 69 -3.32 16.04 -10.53
C LYS A 69 -3.18 14.75 -11.36
N GLN A 70 -2.40 13.80 -10.86
CA GLN A 70 -2.21 12.50 -11.48
C GLN A 70 -3.29 11.49 -11.08
N ILE A 71 -3.87 11.65 -9.88
CA ILE A 71 -4.92 10.78 -9.38
C ILE A 71 -6.29 11.30 -9.81
N LYS A 72 -7.07 10.47 -10.48
CA LYS A 72 -8.47 10.73 -10.81
C LYS A 72 -9.42 10.15 -9.76
N LYS A 73 -9.08 8.97 -9.21
CA LYS A 73 -9.92 8.27 -8.25
C LYS A 73 -9.08 7.67 -7.12
N MET A 74 -9.55 7.84 -5.88
CA MET A 74 -9.04 7.12 -4.72
C MET A 74 -10.04 6.06 -4.27
N ILE A 75 -9.53 4.85 -3.96
CA ILE A 75 -10.24 3.79 -3.23
C ILE A 75 -9.57 3.69 -1.87
N SER A 76 -10.22 4.21 -0.84
CA SER A 76 -9.56 4.47 0.45
C SER A 76 -10.52 4.28 1.63
N SER A 77 -9.96 4.18 2.83
CA SER A 77 -10.73 4.09 4.07
C SER A 77 -10.67 5.38 4.90
N TYR A 78 -9.73 6.27 4.60
CA TYR A 78 -9.54 7.52 5.32
C TYR A 78 -8.95 8.59 4.40
N VAL A 79 -9.39 9.82 4.53
CA VAL A 79 -8.98 10.94 3.65
C VAL A 79 -8.67 12.23 4.42
N GLY A 80 -8.65 12.19 5.76
CA GLY A 80 -8.31 13.33 6.60
C GLY A 80 -6.85 13.75 6.48
N GLU A 81 -6.52 14.94 6.99
CA GLU A 81 -5.17 15.51 7.10
C GLU A 81 -4.49 15.86 5.75
N ASN A 82 -5.23 15.82 4.63
CA ASN A 82 -4.75 16.27 3.33
C ASN A 82 -5.71 17.33 2.76
N LYS A 83 -5.27 18.59 2.75
CA LYS A 83 -6.08 19.72 2.30
C LYS A 83 -6.28 19.70 0.78
N THR A 84 -5.25 19.36 0.03
CA THR A 84 -5.32 19.21 -1.43
C THR A 84 -6.36 18.16 -1.82
N PHE A 85 -6.42 17.04 -1.09
CA PHE A 85 -7.46 16.03 -1.27
C PHE A 85 -8.86 16.62 -1.11
N ALA A 86 -9.10 17.30 0.03
CA ALA A 86 -10.40 17.88 0.32
C ALA A 86 -10.82 18.91 -0.74
N GLN A 87 -9.90 19.78 -1.18
CA GLN A 87 -10.16 20.77 -2.22
C GLN A 87 -10.53 20.14 -3.56
N GLN A 88 -9.76 19.16 -4.03
CA GLN A 88 -10.02 18.49 -5.30
C GLN A 88 -11.33 17.68 -5.27
N TYR A 89 -11.63 17.03 -4.14
CA TYR A 89 -12.90 16.32 -3.97
C TYR A 89 -14.11 17.25 -4.01
N LEU A 90 -14.08 18.34 -3.26
CA LEU A 90 -15.16 19.33 -3.23
C LEU A 90 -15.33 20.07 -4.57
N ALA A 91 -14.26 20.24 -5.33
CA ALA A 91 -14.30 20.79 -6.69
C ALA A 91 -14.79 19.78 -7.76
N GLY A 92 -15.02 18.52 -7.40
CA GLY A 92 -15.41 17.47 -8.34
C GLY A 92 -14.26 16.99 -9.26
N GLU A 93 -13.02 17.36 -8.96
CA GLU A 93 -11.83 16.96 -9.72
C GLU A 93 -11.29 15.59 -9.33
N LEU A 94 -11.62 15.10 -8.11
CA LEU A 94 -11.18 13.83 -7.55
C LEU A 94 -12.39 12.98 -7.16
N GLU A 95 -12.47 11.78 -7.69
CA GLU A 95 -13.46 10.78 -7.28
C GLU A 95 -12.96 10.01 -6.04
N ILE A 96 -13.90 9.63 -5.14
CA ILE A 96 -13.58 8.76 -4.02
C ILE A 96 -14.55 7.59 -3.92
N GLU A 97 -14.01 6.41 -3.65
CA GLU A 97 -14.74 5.23 -3.23
C GLU A 97 -14.34 4.89 -1.79
N PHE A 98 -15.22 5.25 -0.85
CA PHE A 98 -15.00 4.96 0.56
C PHE A 98 -15.25 3.49 0.87
N ASN A 99 -14.33 2.91 1.61
CA ASN A 99 -14.42 1.55 2.13
C ASN A 99 -14.17 1.55 3.62
N PRO A 100 -14.98 0.85 4.42
CA PRO A 100 -14.59 0.54 5.79
C PRO A 100 -13.22 -0.13 5.80
N GLN A 101 -12.34 0.23 6.73
CA GLN A 101 -10.92 -0.18 6.65
C GLN A 101 -10.74 -1.70 6.60
N GLY A 102 -11.46 -2.45 7.42
CA GLY A 102 -11.40 -3.91 7.37
C GLY A 102 -11.91 -4.47 6.03
N THR A 103 -12.93 -3.85 5.44
CA THR A 103 -13.44 -4.21 4.12
C THR A 103 -12.41 -3.92 3.03
N LEU A 104 -11.73 -2.77 3.08
CA LEU A 104 -10.66 -2.46 2.13
C LEU A 104 -9.54 -3.52 2.21
N ALA A 105 -9.10 -3.86 3.42
CA ALA A 105 -8.09 -4.87 3.65
C ALA A 105 -8.51 -6.24 3.08
N GLU A 106 -9.76 -6.67 3.33
CA GLU A 106 -10.26 -7.94 2.84
C GLU A 106 -10.48 -7.95 1.32
N ARG A 107 -10.93 -6.85 0.72
CA ARG A 107 -11.03 -6.73 -0.75
C ARG A 107 -9.67 -6.90 -1.43
N ILE A 108 -8.61 -6.32 -0.86
CA ILE A 108 -7.24 -6.48 -1.35
C ILE A 108 -6.77 -7.92 -1.16
N ARG A 109 -6.97 -8.50 0.05
CA ARG A 109 -6.60 -9.89 0.34
C ARG A 109 -7.33 -10.86 -0.58
N ALA A 110 -8.63 -10.69 -0.76
CA ALA A 110 -9.46 -11.52 -1.64
C ALA A 110 -8.95 -11.47 -3.09
N GLY A 111 -8.68 -10.27 -3.61
CA GLY A 111 -8.11 -10.10 -4.94
C GLY A 111 -6.78 -10.83 -5.12
N GLY A 112 -5.88 -10.70 -4.16
CA GLY A 112 -4.58 -11.39 -4.15
C GLY A 112 -4.68 -12.92 -4.04
N ALA A 113 -5.75 -13.42 -3.43
CA ALA A 113 -6.05 -14.84 -3.29
C ALA A 113 -6.89 -15.42 -4.45
N GLY A 114 -7.26 -14.60 -5.45
CA GLY A 114 -8.12 -15.04 -6.55
C GLY A 114 -9.60 -15.20 -6.16
N ILE A 115 -10.03 -14.62 -5.02
CA ILE A 115 -11.42 -14.63 -4.58
C ILE A 115 -12.14 -13.42 -5.18
N PRO A 116 -13.12 -13.62 -6.08
CA PRO A 116 -13.72 -12.52 -6.83
C PRO A 116 -14.64 -11.64 -5.98
N ALA A 117 -15.28 -12.22 -4.95
CA ALA A 117 -16.20 -11.52 -4.04
C ALA A 117 -16.39 -12.28 -2.74
N PHE A 118 -16.84 -11.58 -1.71
CA PHE A 118 -17.20 -12.12 -0.41
C PHE A 118 -18.34 -11.31 0.21
N PHE A 119 -18.99 -11.88 1.23
CA PHE A 119 -20.02 -11.19 1.99
C PHE A 119 -19.50 -10.76 3.36
N THR A 120 -19.82 -9.52 3.76
CA THR A 120 -19.46 -8.95 5.07
C THR A 120 -20.65 -8.28 5.73
N ARG A 121 -20.69 -8.26 7.06
CA ARG A 121 -21.67 -7.46 7.82
C ARG A 121 -21.33 -5.98 7.83
N THR A 122 -20.08 -5.64 7.63
CA THR A 122 -19.60 -4.26 7.72
C THR A 122 -20.23 -3.42 6.61
N GLY A 123 -20.89 -2.32 7.00
CA GLY A 123 -21.58 -1.44 6.07
C GLY A 123 -23.00 -1.86 5.68
N ALA A 124 -23.50 -3.04 6.10
CA ALA A 124 -24.87 -3.43 5.85
C ALA A 124 -25.87 -2.44 6.48
N GLY A 125 -26.88 -2.01 5.70
CA GLY A 125 -27.87 -1.01 6.14
C GLY A 125 -27.36 0.44 6.19
N THR A 126 -26.19 0.72 5.65
CA THR A 126 -25.63 2.07 5.52
C THR A 126 -25.46 2.47 4.05
N GLN A 127 -25.07 3.72 3.79
CA GLN A 127 -24.76 4.20 2.44
C GLN A 127 -23.69 3.36 1.72
N ILE A 128 -22.79 2.72 2.46
CA ILE A 128 -21.78 1.81 1.89
C ILE A 128 -22.40 0.64 1.13
N ALA A 129 -23.61 0.22 1.51
CA ALA A 129 -24.33 -0.89 0.88
C ALA A 129 -25.16 -0.49 -0.34
N GLU A 130 -25.30 0.82 -0.62
CA GLU A 130 -26.09 1.30 -1.75
C GLU A 130 -25.52 0.79 -3.09
N GLY A 131 -26.40 0.26 -3.94
CA GLY A 131 -26.02 -0.32 -5.23
C GLY A 131 -25.28 -1.65 -5.18
N LYS A 132 -25.05 -2.23 -3.99
CA LYS A 132 -24.39 -3.52 -3.82
C LYS A 132 -25.41 -4.63 -3.52
N GLU A 133 -25.09 -5.85 -3.94
CA GLU A 133 -25.89 -7.04 -3.56
C GLU A 133 -25.89 -7.19 -2.04
N GLN A 134 -27.07 -7.38 -1.47
CA GLN A 134 -27.23 -7.67 -0.05
C GLN A 134 -27.93 -9.03 0.11
N ARG A 135 -27.49 -9.82 1.09
CA ARG A 135 -28.03 -11.16 1.35
C ARG A 135 -28.20 -11.40 2.82
N LYS A 136 -29.32 -12.05 3.20
CA LYS A 136 -29.48 -12.58 4.54
C LYS A 136 -28.80 -13.95 4.65
N ILE A 137 -27.88 -14.09 5.61
CA ILE A 137 -27.17 -15.33 5.91
C ILE A 137 -27.27 -15.55 7.42
N ASP A 138 -27.77 -16.68 7.86
CA ASP A 138 -27.94 -17.05 9.27
C ASP A 138 -28.59 -15.94 10.11
N GLY A 139 -29.66 -15.35 9.57
CA GLY A 139 -30.43 -14.28 10.22
C GLY A 139 -29.78 -12.89 10.20
N GLY A 140 -28.53 -12.73 9.73
CA GLY A 140 -27.81 -11.46 9.61
C GLY A 140 -27.85 -10.91 8.18
N LEU A 141 -27.87 -9.58 8.04
CA LEU A 141 -27.73 -8.90 6.74
C LEU A 141 -26.26 -8.73 6.39
N TYR A 142 -25.91 -9.07 5.16
CA TYR A 142 -24.54 -8.98 4.62
C TYR A 142 -24.54 -8.21 3.30
N VAL A 143 -23.43 -7.54 3.01
CA VAL A 143 -23.16 -6.84 1.75
C VAL A 143 -22.10 -7.62 0.99
N MET A 144 -22.28 -7.77 -0.32
CA MET A 144 -21.25 -8.34 -1.19
C MET A 144 -20.21 -7.28 -1.55
N GLU A 145 -18.95 -7.62 -1.31
CA GLU A 145 -17.80 -6.82 -1.70
C GLU A 145 -16.93 -7.58 -2.71
N ARG A 146 -16.43 -6.86 -3.73
CA ARG A 146 -15.58 -7.45 -4.77
C ARG A 146 -14.10 -7.36 -4.39
N GLY A 147 -13.35 -8.43 -4.68
CA GLY A 147 -11.89 -8.43 -4.59
C GLY A 147 -11.27 -7.35 -5.48
N LEU A 148 -10.15 -6.78 -5.02
CA LEU A 148 -9.40 -5.76 -5.74
C LEU A 148 -8.10 -6.36 -6.28
N VAL A 149 -7.85 -6.21 -7.59
CA VAL A 149 -6.59 -6.56 -8.25
C VAL A 149 -6.08 -5.34 -9.00
N ALA A 150 -4.84 -4.94 -8.75
CA ALA A 150 -4.23 -3.78 -9.39
C ALA A 150 -3.39 -4.17 -10.62
N ASP A 151 -3.19 -3.23 -11.54
CA ASP A 151 -2.21 -3.37 -12.62
C ASP A 151 -0.80 -3.35 -12.07
N LEU A 152 -0.56 -2.50 -11.05
CA LEU A 152 0.71 -2.33 -10.35
C LEU A 152 0.48 -2.25 -8.85
N SER A 153 1.23 -3.01 -8.07
CA SER A 153 1.39 -2.80 -6.63
C SER A 153 2.79 -2.29 -6.33
N ILE A 154 2.86 -1.21 -5.56
CA ILE A 154 4.10 -0.67 -5.02
C ILE A 154 4.10 -0.82 -3.50
N VAL A 155 5.15 -1.43 -2.96
CA VAL A 155 5.24 -1.75 -1.53
C VAL A 155 6.60 -1.39 -0.96
N HIS A 156 6.65 -1.18 0.35
CA HIS A 156 7.89 -0.96 1.09
C HIS A 156 8.12 -2.11 2.06
N ALA A 157 9.36 -2.66 2.08
CA ALA A 157 9.76 -3.68 3.03
C ALA A 157 11.06 -3.30 3.74
N TRP A 158 11.27 -3.85 4.94
CA TRP A 158 12.50 -3.63 5.70
C TRP A 158 13.68 -4.37 5.08
N MET A 159 13.48 -5.62 4.66
CA MET A 159 14.53 -6.47 4.09
C MET A 159 13.94 -7.28 2.93
N GLY A 160 14.78 -7.53 1.93
CA GLY A 160 14.44 -8.45 0.85
C GLY A 160 15.69 -9.10 0.28
N ASP A 161 15.56 -10.32 -0.20
CA ASP A 161 16.61 -10.99 -0.93
C ASP A 161 16.50 -10.76 -2.45
N THR A 162 17.50 -11.14 -3.20
CA THR A 162 17.53 -10.97 -4.65
C THR A 162 16.49 -11.82 -5.40
N GLU A 163 15.86 -12.80 -4.73
CA GLU A 163 14.73 -13.59 -5.23
C GLU A 163 13.37 -12.92 -4.99
N GLY A 164 13.34 -11.85 -4.18
CA GLY A 164 12.14 -11.06 -3.90
C GLY A 164 11.35 -11.51 -2.67
N ASN A 165 11.91 -12.35 -1.82
CA ASN A 165 11.33 -12.63 -0.52
C ASN A 165 11.43 -11.40 0.37
N LEU A 166 10.32 -11.04 1.07
CA LEU A 166 10.27 -9.79 1.84
C LEU A 166 9.98 -10.04 3.31
N VAL A 167 10.64 -9.24 4.15
CA VAL A 167 10.41 -9.11 5.59
C VAL A 167 10.03 -7.67 5.90
N TYR A 168 8.99 -7.50 6.72
CA TYR A 168 8.52 -6.19 7.15
C TYR A 168 8.88 -5.96 8.62
N ARG A 169 8.98 -4.70 9.03
CA ARG A 169 9.38 -4.37 10.39
C ARG A 169 8.30 -3.57 11.12
N LYS A 170 7.86 -4.08 12.28
CA LYS A 170 6.89 -3.42 13.19
C LYS A 170 5.63 -2.96 12.43
N THR A 171 5.16 -1.73 12.70
CA THR A 171 3.94 -1.18 12.10
C THR A 171 4.04 -0.89 10.61
N ALA A 172 5.24 -0.79 10.04
CA ALA A 172 5.43 -0.64 8.59
C ALA A 172 5.01 -1.89 7.79
N ARG A 173 4.72 -3.01 8.47
CA ARG A 173 4.11 -4.19 7.83
C ARG A 173 2.74 -3.85 7.26
N ASN A 174 1.83 -3.25 8.02
CA ASN A 174 0.49 -2.77 7.68
C ASN A 174 -0.14 -3.37 6.41
N PHE A 175 -0.48 -2.55 5.40
CA PHE A 175 -1.09 -2.99 4.15
C PHE A 175 -0.10 -3.62 3.14
N ASN A 176 1.21 -3.46 3.34
CA ASN A 176 2.22 -3.89 2.39
C ASN A 176 2.12 -5.36 1.96
N PRO A 177 2.01 -6.35 2.87
CA PRO A 177 1.94 -7.76 2.48
C PRO A 177 0.73 -8.10 1.62
N MET A 178 -0.45 -7.56 1.95
CA MET A 178 -1.67 -7.81 1.19
C MET A 178 -1.58 -7.21 -0.21
N MET A 179 -1.13 -5.98 -0.31
CA MET A 179 -0.98 -5.30 -1.61
C MET A 179 0.07 -5.97 -2.48
N ALA A 180 1.14 -6.51 -1.87
CA ALA A 180 2.15 -7.25 -2.63
C ALA A 180 1.57 -8.47 -3.37
N THR A 181 0.51 -9.09 -2.86
CA THR A 181 -0.13 -10.25 -3.49
C THR A 181 -1.20 -9.88 -4.52
N ALA A 182 -1.72 -8.65 -4.49
CA ALA A 182 -2.89 -8.23 -5.25
C ALA A 182 -2.56 -7.42 -6.52
N GLY A 183 -1.29 -7.23 -6.85
CA GLY A 183 -0.84 -6.62 -8.10
C GLY A 183 -0.54 -7.64 -9.19
N LYS A 184 -0.94 -7.37 -10.45
CA LYS A 184 -0.46 -8.12 -11.61
C LYS A 184 1.07 -8.06 -11.71
N VAL A 185 1.63 -6.90 -11.37
CA VAL A 185 3.07 -6.69 -11.18
C VAL A 185 3.27 -6.02 -9.84
N THR A 186 4.15 -6.58 -8.99
CA THR A 186 4.55 -5.96 -7.73
C THR A 186 6.00 -5.52 -7.80
N VAL A 187 6.22 -4.24 -7.47
CA VAL A 187 7.53 -3.61 -7.30
C VAL A 187 7.70 -3.25 -5.83
N ALA A 188 8.80 -3.69 -5.22
CA ALA A 188 9.11 -3.40 -3.83
C ALA A 188 10.36 -2.53 -3.70
N GLU A 189 10.30 -1.49 -2.87
CA GLU A 189 11.51 -0.86 -2.34
C GLU A 189 11.86 -1.48 -0.99
N ILE A 190 13.16 -1.70 -0.76
CA ILE A 190 13.66 -2.38 0.43
C ILE A 190 14.83 -1.61 1.06
N GLU A 191 14.89 -1.61 2.39
CA GLU A 191 15.97 -0.91 3.12
C GLU A 191 17.25 -1.76 3.15
N HIS A 192 17.13 -3.09 3.22
CA HIS A 192 18.25 -4.01 3.30
C HIS A 192 18.13 -5.08 2.20
N LEU A 193 19.10 -5.11 1.29
CA LEU A 193 19.20 -6.15 0.27
C LEU A 193 20.19 -7.22 0.74
N VAL A 194 19.75 -8.46 0.77
CA VAL A 194 20.54 -9.62 1.19
C VAL A 194 20.56 -10.71 0.12
N GLN A 195 21.36 -11.77 0.32
CA GLN A 195 21.40 -12.90 -0.58
C GLN A 195 20.32 -13.95 -0.22
N PRO A 196 19.86 -14.76 -1.16
CA PRO A 196 19.02 -15.91 -0.88
C PRO A 196 19.66 -16.81 0.17
N GLY A 197 18.91 -17.16 1.22
CA GLY A 197 19.38 -17.93 2.36
C GLY A 197 19.79 -17.11 3.57
N ASP A 198 19.99 -15.80 3.44
CA ASP A 198 20.31 -14.92 4.58
C ASP A 198 19.05 -14.56 5.42
N ILE A 199 17.86 -14.70 4.83
CA ILE A 199 16.59 -14.51 5.57
C ILE A 199 16.18 -15.85 6.17
N ASN A 200 15.92 -15.85 7.50
CA ASN A 200 15.29 -17.02 8.12
C ASN A 200 13.94 -17.29 7.41
N PRO A 201 13.72 -18.51 6.88
CA PRO A 201 12.49 -18.83 6.13
C PRO A 201 11.21 -18.56 6.91
N ASP A 202 11.21 -18.74 8.23
CA ASP A 202 10.04 -18.48 9.09
C ASP A 202 9.69 -16.99 9.21
N HIS A 203 10.60 -16.10 8.85
CA HIS A 203 10.39 -14.66 8.87
C HIS A 203 9.93 -14.09 7.52
N ILE A 204 9.92 -14.89 6.45
CA ILE A 204 9.44 -14.45 5.14
C ILE A 204 7.93 -14.26 5.21
N ILE A 205 7.50 -13.01 5.01
CA ILE A 205 6.07 -12.66 5.03
C ILE A 205 5.49 -12.62 3.61
N THR A 206 6.25 -12.08 2.66
CA THR A 206 5.86 -12.09 1.24
C THR A 206 6.83 -12.95 0.46
N PRO A 207 6.41 -14.12 -0.05
CA PRO A 207 7.23 -14.94 -0.92
C PRO A 207 7.61 -14.24 -2.22
N GLY A 208 8.82 -14.44 -2.69
CA GLY A 208 9.37 -13.81 -3.88
C GLY A 208 8.56 -14.02 -5.17
N VAL A 209 7.73 -15.06 -5.22
CA VAL A 209 6.87 -15.33 -6.39
C VAL A 209 5.95 -14.14 -6.72
N TYR A 210 5.53 -13.36 -5.74
CA TYR A 210 4.68 -12.18 -5.91
C TYR A 210 5.47 -10.97 -6.39
N VAL A 211 6.75 -10.83 -6.02
CA VAL A 211 7.56 -9.66 -6.30
C VAL A 211 8.32 -9.82 -7.61
N LYS A 212 8.06 -8.93 -8.56
CA LYS A 212 8.68 -8.98 -9.89
C LYS A 212 9.92 -8.09 -10.00
N ARG A 213 9.95 -6.97 -9.26
CA ARG A 213 11.05 -6.00 -9.29
C ARG A 213 11.34 -5.47 -7.89
N LEU A 214 12.61 -5.20 -7.64
CA LEU A 214 13.13 -4.70 -6.36
C LEU A 214 14.00 -3.48 -6.58
N VAL A 215 13.92 -2.53 -5.65
CA VAL A 215 14.79 -1.36 -5.55
C VAL A 215 15.39 -1.31 -4.16
N HIS A 216 16.72 -1.25 -4.07
CA HIS A 216 17.42 -1.08 -2.80
C HIS A 216 17.49 0.40 -2.42
N VAL A 217 16.91 0.77 -1.28
CA VAL A 217 16.83 2.14 -0.75
C VAL A 217 17.39 2.16 0.68
N PRO A 218 18.73 2.08 0.85
CA PRO A 218 19.35 1.89 2.17
C PRO A 218 19.14 3.06 3.13
N ASN A 219 18.90 4.27 2.60
CA ASN A 219 18.69 5.48 3.37
C ASN A 219 17.26 6.00 3.26
N ALA A 220 16.26 5.09 3.30
CA ALA A 220 14.86 5.47 3.23
C ALA A 220 14.51 6.51 4.30
N VAL A 221 14.02 7.67 3.86
CA VAL A 221 13.52 8.70 4.77
C VAL A 221 12.18 8.21 5.33
N LYS A 222 12.00 8.32 6.64
CA LYS A 222 10.77 7.88 7.32
C LYS A 222 10.01 9.10 7.79
N HIS A 223 9.08 9.55 6.96
CA HIS A 223 8.15 10.59 7.34
C HIS A 223 7.13 10.05 8.35
N ILE A 224 6.71 10.89 9.28
CA ILE A 224 5.69 10.59 10.29
C ILE A 224 4.80 11.82 10.39
N GLU A 225 3.48 11.65 10.31
CA GLU A 225 2.51 12.75 10.33
C GLU A 225 2.56 13.53 11.65
N GLN A 226 2.60 12.80 12.77
CA GLN A 226 2.62 13.37 14.12
C GLN A 226 3.67 12.69 14.98
N ARG A 227 4.66 13.46 15.44
CA ARG A 227 5.68 12.95 16.36
C ARG A 227 5.23 13.14 17.81
N THR A 228 4.57 12.15 18.36
CA THR A 228 4.15 12.12 19.77
C THR A 228 5.01 11.18 20.62
N VAL A 229 6.27 10.99 20.28
CA VAL A 229 7.17 10.09 21.00
C VAL A 229 7.69 10.71 22.29
N ARG A 230 7.51 10.03 23.42
CA ARG A 230 8.24 10.33 24.66
C ARG A 230 9.72 10.03 24.45
N LYS A 231 10.62 10.93 24.93
CA LYS A 231 12.04 10.61 24.99
C LYS A 231 12.20 9.33 25.83
N ARG A 232 12.85 8.30 25.29
CA ARG A 232 13.26 7.16 26.10
C ARG A 232 14.23 7.66 27.15
N THR A 233 13.90 7.50 28.42
CA THR A 233 14.92 7.51 29.48
C THR A 233 15.89 6.39 29.14
N ALA A 234 17.19 6.70 29.14
CA ALA A 234 18.22 5.70 28.90
C ALA A 234 17.95 4.50 29.83
N ALA A 235 17.81 3.32 29.25
CA ALA A 235 17.74 2.11 30.05
C ALA A 235 19.07 2.00 30.83
N PRO A 236 19.05 1.59 32.11
CA PRO A 236 20.29 1.28 32.83
C PRO A 236 21.05 0.25 31.99
N ALA A 237 22.34 0.50 31.78
CA ALA A 237 23.24 -0.42 31.11
C ALA A 237 23.24 -1.77 31.83
N GLY A 238 22.76 -2.83 31.20
CA GLY A 238 22.83 -4.18 31.72
C GLY A 238 21.53 -4.96 31.51
N THR A 239 21.49 -5.71 30.50
CA THR A 239 21.10 -7.11 30.27
C THR A 239 20.82 -7.28 28.78
N GLY A 240 21.81 -7.82 28.10
CA GLY A 240 21.61 -8.33 26.76
C GLY A 240 20.73 -9.58 26.81
N GLU A 241 19.66 -9.56 26.05
CA GLU A 241 19.07 -10.74 25.46
C GLU A 241 18.69 -10.36 24.05
N GLU A 242 19.49 -10.86 23.12
CA GLU A 242 19.17 -10.93 21.70
C GLU A 242 18.05 -11.95 21.50
N VAL A 243 16.95 -11.53 20.89
CA VAL A 243 15.97 -12.40 20.24
C VAL A 243 15.69 -11.84 18.85
#